data_849fb130ce46bc27ab8bd714424626ad
#
_entry.id   849fb130ce46bc27ab8bd714424626ad
#
_cell.length_a   1.000
_cell.length_b   1.000
_cell.length_c   1.000
_cell.angle_alpha   90.00
_cell.angle_beta   90.00
_cell.angle_gamma   90.00
#
_symmetry.space_group_name_H-M   'P 1'
#
loop_
_entity.id
_entity.type
_entity.pdbx_description
1 polymer ?
#
loop_
_entity_poly.entity_id
_entity_poly.type
_entity_poly.pdbx_seq_one_letter_code
_entity_poly.pdbx_strand_id
1 'polypeptide(L)'
;MAKVGNLLVNTVVAEVQFLRTELLAGLNFSKIARDSKDELKIERNRANARKAYDALLHFIPAAALSLEEAKEVALGMAELKAALRRLGEDV
;
A
#
# COMPACT_ATOMS: atom_id res chain seq x y z
N MET A 1 -1.50 34.06 -3.54
CA MET A 1 -0.54 33.28 -4.33
C MET A 1 0.13 32.18 -3.53
N ALA A 2 0.74 32.49 -2.40
CA ALA A 2 1.37 31.47 -1.55
C ALA A 2 0.42 30.36 -1.08
N LYS A 3 -0.84 30.70 -0.84
CA LYS A 3 -1.85 29.72 -0.38
C LYS A 3 -2.17 28.66 -1.42
N VAL A 4 -2.19 29.01 -2.71
CA VAL A 4 -2.46 28.05 -3.79
C VAL A 4 -1.31 27.07 -3.95
N GLY A 5 -0.06 27.57 -3.92
CA GLY A 5 1.13 26.73 -3.97
C GLY A 5 1.22 25.77 -2.78
N ASN A 6 0.87 26.27 -1.58
CA ASN A 6 0.87 25.44 -0.37
C ASN A 6 -0.19 24.33 -0.43
N LEU A 7 -1.37 24.62 -0.99
CA LEU A 7 -2.42 23.61 -1.16
C LEU A 7 -1.98 22.49 -2.11
N LEU A 8 -1.33 22.85 -3.23
CA LEU A 8 -0.81 21.84 -4.19
C LEU A 8 0.27 20.97 -3.56
N VAL A 9 1.21 21.58 -2.84
CA VAL A 9 2.27 20.84 -2.15
C VAL A 9 1.69 19.93 -1.09
N ASN A 10 0.73 20.41 -0.30
CA ASN A 10 0.07 19.60 0.73
C ASN A 10 -0.69 18.43 0.12
N THR A 11 -1.34 18.61 -1.04
CA THR A 11 -2.04 17.53 -1.73
C THR A 11 -1.07 16.45 -2.19
N VAL A 12 0.06 16.82 -2.78
CA VAL A 12 1.09 15.87 -3.22
C VAL A 12 1.67 15.11 -2.02
N VAL A 13 1.97 15.80 -0.93
CA VAL A 13 2.46 15.17 0.30
C VAL A 13 1.42 14.20 0.85
N ALA A 14 0.14 14.59 0.86
CA ALA A 14 -0.94 13.74 1.33
C ALA A 14 -1.08 12.47 0.48
N GLU A 15 -0.93 12.57 -0.84
CA GLU A 15 -0.95 11.40 -1.73
C GLU A 15 0.18 10.43 -1.41
N VAL A 16 1.40 10.92 -1.25
CA VAL A 16 2.56 10.08 -0.93
C VAL A 16 2.38 9.41 0.44
N GLN A 17 1.92 10.17 1.43
CA GLN A 17 1.66 9.63 2.77
C GLN A 17 0.57 8.56 2.74
N PHE A 18 -0.48 8.75 1.95
CA PHE A 18 -1.53 7.76 1.78
C PHE A 18 -0.97 6.46 1.22
N LEU A 19 -0.15 6.54 0.16
CA LEU A 19 0.44 5.34 -0.46
C LEU A 19 1.37 4.62 0.52
N ARG A 20 2.18 5.36 1.27
CA ARG A 20 3.07 4.77 2.28
C ARG A 20 2.29 4.07 3.38
N THR A 21 1.21 4.70 3.84
CA THR A 21 0.34 4.13 4.88
C THR A 21 -0.33 2.85 4.39
N GLU A 22 -0.83 2.84 3.16
CA GLU A 22 -1.46 1.65 2.58
C GLU A 22 -0.45 0.51 2.38
N LEU A 23 0.76 0.82 1.94
CA LEU A 23 1.83 -0.18 1.81
C LEU A 23 2.16 -0.80 3.17
N LEU A 24 2.35 0.04 4.18
CA LEU A 24 2.66 -0.43 5.52
C LEU A 24 1.53 -1.29 6.09
N ALA A 25 0.29 -0.83 5.92
CA ALA A 25 -0.91 -1.57 6.36
C ALA A 25 -0.99 -2.93 5.66
N GLY A 26 -0.82 -2.95 4.34
CA GLY A 26 -0.84 -4.20 3.56
C GLY A 26 0.21 -5.19 4.02
N LEU A 27 1.43 -4.73 4.24
CA LEU A 27 2.53 -5.57 4.74
C LEU A 27 2.26 -6.08 6.15
N ASN A 28 1.71 -5.24 7.03
CA ASN A 28 1.35 -5.64 8.39
C ASN A 28 0.23 -6.68 8.40
N PHE A 29 -0.82 -6.48 7.61
CA PHE A 29 -1.91 -7.47 7.49
C PHE A 29 -1.38 -8.79 6.95
N SER A 30 -0.50 -8.76 5.96
CA SER A 30 0.13 -9.97 5.40
C SER A 30 0.94 -10.71 6.45
N LYS A 31 1.68 -9.99 7.27
CA LYS A 31 2.49 -10.56 8.35
C LYS A 31 1.59 -11.23 9.41
N ILE A 32 0.52 -10.56 9.81
CA ILE A 32 -0.44 -11.10 10.78
C ILE A 32 -1.05 -12.40 10.23
N ALA A 33 -1.48 -12.38 8.97
CA ALA A 33 -2.04 -13.57 8.33
C ALA A 33 -1.03 -14.72 8.28
N ARG A 34 0.22 -14.42 7.94
CA ARG A 34 1.30 -15.43 7.87
C ARG A 34 1.57 -16.06 9.23
N ASP A 35 1.58 -15.27 10.29
CA ASP A 35 2.02 -15.69 11.62
C ASP A 35 0.87 -16.22 12.49
N SER A 36 -0.39 -16.06 12.09
CA SER A 36 -1.53 -16.50 12.85
C SER A 36 -1.81 -18.00 12.67
N LYS A 37 -2.39 -18.61 13.70
CA LYS A 37 -2.89 -20.00 13.65
C LYS A 37 -4.41 -20.05 13.66
N ASP A 38 -5.09 -18.91 13.79
CA ASP A 38 -6.53 -18.77 13.77
C ASP A 38 -7.00 -18.54 12.34
N GLU A 39 -7.76 -19.48 11.77
CA GLU A 39 -8.22 -19.42 10.37
C GLU A 39 -9.03 -18.16 10.08
N LEU A 40 -9.92 -17.74 10.96
CA LEU A 40 -10.73 -16.54 10.77
C LEU A 40 -9.84 -15.29 10.75
N LYS A 41 -8.85 -15.25 11.62
CA LYS A 41 -7.89 -14.14 11.67
C LYS A 41 -7.02 -14.11 10.42
N ILE A 42 -6.58 -15.27 9.94
CA ILE A 42 -5.81 -15.40 8.69
C ILE A 42 -6.63 -14.86 7.53
N GLU A 43 -7.85 -15.32 7.35
CA GLU A 43 -8.72 -14.90 6.25
C GLU A 43 -8.99 -13.39 6.27
N ARG A 44 -9.32 -12.85 7.44
CA ARG A 44 -9.60 -11.42 7.60
C ARG A 44 -8.39 -10.57 7.25
N ASN A 45 -7.23 -10.93 7.76
CA ASN A 45 -6.01 -10.16 7.51
C ASN A 45 -5.51 -10.33 6.08
N ARG A 46 -5.67 -11.51 5.49
CA ARG A 46 -5.38 -11.73 4.07
C ARG A 46 -6.29 -10.86 3.19
N ALA A 47 -7.58 -10.81 3.49
CA ALA A 47 -8.53 -9.97 2.76
C ALA A 47 -8.18 -8.48 2.90
N ASN A 48 -7.79 -8.04 4.09
CA ASN A 48 -7.38 -6.65 4.32
C ASN A 48 -6.09 -6.30 3.58
N ALA A 49 -5.13 -7.21 3.53
CA ALA A 49 -3.90 -7.03 2.75
C ALA A 49 -4.21 -6.92 1.26
N ARG A 50 -5.13 -7.74 0.75
CA ARG A 50 -5.56 -7.68 -0.65
C ARG A 50 -6.25 -6.36 -0.97
N LYS A 51 -7.11 -5.86 -0.08
CA LYS A 51 -7.76 -4.56 -0.25
C LYS A 51 -6.75 -3.42 -0.33
N ALA A 52 -5.72 -3.45 0.51
CA ALA A 52 -4.66 -2.46 0.47
C ALA A 52 -3.92 -2.51 -0.87
N TYR A 53 -3.59 -3.69 -1.35
CA TYR A 53 -2.94 -3.90 -2.64
C TYR A 53 -3.79 -3.34 -3.80
N ASP A 54 -5.06 -3.68 -3.82
CA ASP A 54 -5.98 -3.24 -4.87
C ASP A 54 -6.15 -1.71 -4.85
N ALA A 55 -6.23 -1.10 -3.66
CA ALA A 55 -6.28 0.35 -3.51
C ALA A 55 -5.01 1.01 -4.07
N LEU A 56 -3.84 0.44 -3.78
CA LEU A 56 -2.57 0.93 -4.30
C LEU A 56 -2.52 0.86 -5.83
N LEU A 57 -2.96 -0.24 -6.43
CA LEU A 57 -3.04 -0.37 -7.88
C LEU A 57 -3.92 0.71 -8.50
N HIS A 58 -4.99 1.10 -7.79
CA HIS A 58 -5.90 2.13 -8.26
C HIS A 58 -5.30 3.53 -8.15
N PHE A 59 -4.63 3.86 -7.05
CA PHE A 59 -4.19 5.21 -6.76
C PHE A 59 -2.78 5.56 -7.24
N ILE A 60 -1.86 4.59 -7.35
CA ILE A 60 -0.48 4.84 -7.79
C ILE A 60 -0.41 5.53 -9.15
N PRO A 61 -1.15 5.11 -10.20
CA PRO A 61 -1.03 5.74 -11.51
C PRO A 61 -1.41 7.22 -11.54
N ALA A 62 -2.29 7.65 -10.61
CA ALA A 62 -2.75 9.02 -10.52
C ALA A 62 -1.89 9.89 -9.59
N ALA A 63 -0.97 9.31 -8.85
CA ALA A 63 -0.16 10.02 -7.87
C ALA A 63 1.02 10.75 -8.54
N ALA A 64 1.28 11.98 -8.10
CA ALA A 64 2.42 12.75 -8.55
C ALA A 64 3.65 12.38 -7.72
N LEU A 65 4.37 11.33 -8.15
CA LEU A 65 5.54 10.82 -7.45
C LEU A 65 6.83 11.32 -8.07
N SER A 66 7.81 11.67 -7.21
CA SER A 66 9.18 11.89 -7.67
C SER A 66 9.77 10.55 -8.11
N LEU A 67 10.91 10.58 -8.79
CA LEU A 67 11.58 9.35 -9.21
C LEU A 67 11.94 8.47 -8.01
N GLU A 68 12.41 9.07 -6.92
CA GLU A 68 12.77 8.34 -5.70
C GLU A 68 11.54 7.73 -5.03
N GLU A 69 10.45 8.49 -4.93
CA GLU A 69 9.19 8.02 -4.39
C GLU A 69 8.60 6.89 -5.23
N ALA A 70 8.68 7.01 -6.55
CA ALA A 70 8.24 5.94 -7.45
C ALA A 70 9.01 4.65 -7.23
N LYS A 71 10.33 4.74 -7.03
CA LYS A 71 11.18 3.58 -6.72
C LYS A 71 10.81 2.95 -5.37
N GLU A 72 10.61 3.78 -4.35
CA GLU A 72 10.19 3.34 -3.02
C GLU A 72 8.87 2.57 -3.09
N VAL A 73 7.88 3.15 -3.76
CA VAL A 73 6.56 2.56 -3.92
C VAL A 73 6.65 1.25 -4.72
N ALA A 74 7.43 1.22 -5.79
CA ALA A 74 7.61 0.01 -6.60
C ALA A 74 8.21 -1.14 -5.78
N LEU A 75 9.20 -0.86 -4.92
CA LEU A 75 9.78 -1.86 -4.04
C LEU A 75 8.77 -2.37 -3.02
N GLY A 76 8.00 -1.46 -2.42
CA GLY A 76 6.94 -1.82 -1.48
C GLY A 76 5.87 -2.67 -2.12
N MET A 77 5.46 -2.34 -3.34
CA MET A 77 4.48 -3.11 -4.10
C MET A 77 4.99 -4.51 -4.43
N ALA A 78 6.26 -4.63 -4.80
CA ALA A 78 6.87 -5.94 -5.06
C ALA A 78 6.87 -6.82 -3.80
N GLU A 79 7.19 -6.24 -2.65
CA GLU A 79 7.15 -6.96 -1.36
C GLU A 79 5.74 -7.40 -1.01
N LEU A 80 4.77 -6.50 -1.13
CA LEU A 80 3.37 -6.81 -0.83
C LEU A 80 2.81 -7.87 -1.76
N LYS A 81 3.10 -7.78 -3.05
CA LYS A 81 2.71 -8.77 -4.04
C LYS A 81 3.28 -10.15 -3.69
N ALA A 82 4.55 -10.22 -3.34
CA ALA A 82 5.19 -11.47 -2.95
C ALA A 82 4.56 -12.05 -1.68
N ALA A 83 4.27 -11.21 -0.68
CA ALA A 83 3.61 -11.62 0.55
C ALA A 83 2.21 -12.17 0.28
N LEU A 84 1.43 -11.51 -0.56
CA LEU A 84 0.08 -11.96 -0.94
C LEU A 84 0.12 -13.29 -1.68
N ARG A 85 1.06 -13.47 -2.60
CA ARG A 85 1.23 -14.75 -3.32
C ARG A 85 1.52 -15.90 -2.36
N ARG A 86 2.35 -15.66 -1.35
CA ARG A 86 2.64 -16.66 -0.31
C ARG A 86 1.39 -17.03 0.50
N LEU A 87 0.44 -16.10 0.62
CA LEU A 87 -0.83 -16.34 1.29
C LEU A 87 -1.87 -16.99 0.38
N GLY A 88 -1.53 -17.25 -0.88
CA GLY A 88 -2.42 -17.89 -1.83
C GLY A 88 -3.26 -16.94 -2.66
N GLU A 89 -2.98 -15.62 -2.59
CA GLU A 89 -3.68 -14.66 -3.42
C GLU A 89 -3.17 -14.67 -4.86
N ASP A 90 -4.09 -14.54 -5.79
CA ASP A 90 -3.80 -14.45 -7.22
C ASP A 90 -3.54 -12.99 -7.60
N VAL A 91 -2.28 -12.60 -7.57
CA VAL A 91 -1.87 -11.24 -7.90
C VAL A 91 -0.64 -11.20 -8.81
#